data_848f6a4f9bcb51726a29e6ae8db1b58f
#
_entry.id   848f6a4f9bcb51726a29e6ae8db1b58f
#
_cell.length_a   1.000
_cell.length_b   1.000
_cell.length_c   1.000
_cell.angle_alpha   90.00
_cell.angle_beta   90.00
_cell.angle_gamma   90.00
#
_symmetry.space_group_name_H-M   'P 1'
#
loop_
_entity.id
_entity.type
_entity.pdbx_description
1 polymer ?
#
loop_
_entity_poly.entity_id
_entity_poly.type
_entity_poly.pdbx_seq_one_letter_code
_entity_poly.pdbx_strand_id
1 'polypeptide(L)'
;MAEMMGGITGWFVADKIVAYLFIVLFIWGASNKFGKKGEFNDDFTSLDNMKSLQGFAALGVILHHISQEYFFQEEGVLSLFVNAGAYFVALFFFCSGYGLIKSLDTKKDYLKGFIGKRVVKSLVIPFYVNVILYGLMMFIVKWPLEPLQWVTNFLGITMMNRYAWFPIVLAILYVVFYLHFSNIKNRKICFVAIGIFIICLGIHTCICGHVAWWAGPDNWWMDDNFWETDFKWWMDEQIFWFNGEWWANSAPAFLTGLIFANYEKKIVAFFKKKYALKLHILIVITLLLGMLNNYGQAEFGYWTEWEGNGPAIGDKIVTYFTQIPLLFVFPLLVFVIMMKYHVSNPVSRFFGKYSLHTYLMNLAAITMCRFIEVPDALVMVGDVKNNLFIFAIAVIVLSVLLGMLEHKITTAVQNLIYRKPAPVAVATYVRPSLLEADGEHTTKTSLAAEIKSDDVADKKAEEKKDRS
;
A
#
# COMPACT_ATOMS: atom_id res chain seq x y z
N MET A 1 -11.09 -42.74 -4.58
CA MET A 1 -10.42 -42.57 -3.28
C MET A 1 -8.91 -42.29 -3.43
N ALA A 2 -8.15 -43.02 -4.25
CA ALA A 2 -6.72 -42.74 -4.51
C ALA A 2 -6.48 -41.42 -5.27
N GLU A 3 -7.30 -41.08 -6.26
CA GLU A 3 -7.24 -39.79 -6.97
C GLU A 3 -7.63 -38.62 -6.06
N MET A 4 -8.63 -38.78 -5.20
CA MET A 4 -9.01 -37.76 -4.20
C MET A 4 -7.92 -37.54 -3.15
N MET A 5 -7.22 -38.60 -2.72
CA MET A 5 -6.08 -38.47 -1.79
C MET A 5 -4.84 -37.88 -2.47
N GLY A 6 -4.62 -38.17 -3.76
CA GLY A 6 -3.54 -37.58 -4.54
C GLY A 6 -3.71 -36.07 -4.75
N GLY A 7 -4.94 -35.61 -4.96
CA GLY A 7 -5.26 -34.17 -5.01
C GLY A 7 -4.97 -33.45 -3.68
N ILE A 8 -5.56 -33.93 -2.57
CA ILE A 8 -5.43 -33.35 -1.25
C ILE A 8 -3.96 -33.26 -0.80
N THR A 9 -3.14 -34.27 -1.03
CA THR A 9 -1.71 -34.25 -0.67
C THR A 9 -0.91 -33.29 -1.53
N GLY A 10 -1.23 -33.13 -2.81
CA GLY A 10 -0.56 -32.20 -3.72
C GLY A 10 -0.80 -30.75 -3.34
N TRP A 11 -2.03 -30.38 -3.03
CA TRP A 11 -2.41 -29.01 -2.65
C TRP A 11 -1.85 -28.58 -1.29
N PHE A 12 -1.89 -29.47 -0.31
CA PHE A 12 -1.31 -29.23 1.02
C PHE A 12 0.20 -28.98 0.96
N VAL A 13 0.90 -29.58 0.00
CA VAL A 13 2.32 -29.30 -0.26
C VAL A 13 2.50 -27.94 -0.93
N ALA A 14 1.65 -27.56 -1.88
CA ALA A 14 1.74 -26.27 -2.58
C ALA A 14 1.53 -25.07 -1.64
N ASP A 15 0.55 -25.14 -0.73
CA ASP A 15 0.30 -24.11 0.28
C ASP A 15 1.53 -23.88 1.18
N LYS A 16 2.12 -24.96 1.66
CA LYS A 16 3.34 -24.89 2.47
C LYS A 16 4.52 -24.33 1.68
N ILE A 17 4.70 -24.75 0.43
CA ILE A 17 5.79 -24.23 -0.41
C ILE A 17 5.67 -22.70 -0.57
N VAL A 18 4.48 -22.17 -0.88
CA VAL A 18 4.29 -20.73 -1.01
C VAL A 18 4.54 -20.00 0.32
N ALA A 19 4.06 -20.56 1.43
CA ALA A 19 4.32 -20.01 2.75
C ALA A 19 5.82 -20.02 3.10
N TYR A 20 6.51 -21.12 2.80
CA TYR A 20 7.97 -21.21 2.99
C TYR A 20 8.74 -20.27 2.08
N LEU A 21 8.37 -20.14 0.82
CA LEU A 21 8.99 -19.17 -0.09
C LEU A 21 8.82 -17.75 0.40
N PHE A 22 7.63 -17.39 0.90
CA PHE A 22 7.38 -16.09 1.49
C PHE A 22 8.29 -15.83 2.70
N ILE A 23 8.42 -16.81 3.60
CA ILE A 23 9.32 -16.75 4.74
C ILE A 23 10.78 -16.63 4.27
N VAL A 24 11.21 -17.46 3.31
CA VAL A 24 12.57 -17.42 2.76
C VAL A 24 12.87 -16.08 2.13
N LEU A 25 11.98 -15.49 1.35
CA LEU A 25 12.14 -14.17 0.77
C LEU A 25 12.28 -13.09 1.85
N PHE A 26 11.57 -13.25 2.97
CA PHE A 26 11.64 -12.33 4.10
C PHE A 26 12.97 -12.44 4.86
N ILE A 27 13.48 -13.66 5.06
CA ILE A 27 14.73 -13.90 5.82
C ILE A 27 15.97 -13.87 4.94
N TRP A 28 15.85 -13.91 3.61
CA TRP A 28 16.98 -13.93 2.70
C TRP A 28 17.82 -12.65 2.80
N GLY A 29 19.10 -12.85 3.10
CA GLY A 29 20.02 -11.74 3.34
C GLY A 29 19.78 -10.97 4.63
N ALA A 30 18.83 -11.42 5.46
CA ALA A 30 18.58 -10.81 6.75
C ALA A 30 19.70 -11.13 7.74
N SER A 31 20.13 -10.11 8.47
CA SER A 31 21.01 -10.30 9.61
C SER A 31 20.21 -10.17 10.90
N ASN A 32 20.53 -11.00 11.90
CA ASN A 32 19.87 -10.89 13.18
C ASN A 32 20.90 -10.74 14.32
N LYS A 33 20.47 -9.99 15.34
CA LYS A 33 21.21 -9.75 16.58
C LYS A 33 20.51 -10.34 17.81
N PHE A 34 19.59 -11.28 17.62
CA PHE A 34 18.79 -11.85 18.73
C PHE A 34 19.67 -12.54 19.78
N GLY A 35 20.68 -13.31 19.36
CA GLY A 35 21.64 -13.96 20.25
C GLY A 35 22.68 -13.01 20.88
N LYS A 36 22.78 -11.78 20.42
CA LYS A 36 23.80 -10.82 20.86
C LYS A 36 23.20 -9.86 21.89
N LYS A 37 23.64 -10.03 23.16
CA LYS A 37 23.17 -9.19 24.26
C LYS A 37 23.64 -7.74 24.06
N GLY A 38 22.71 -6.79 24.14
CA GLY A 38 23.04 -5.35 24.02
C GLY A 38 23.19 -4.81 22.62
N GLU A 39 23.36 -5.64 21.58
CA GLU A 39 23.47 -5.20 20.20
C GLU A 39 22.08 -4.99 19.58
N PHE A 40 21.92 -3.89 18.83
CA PHE A 40 20.70 -3.52 18.11
C PHE A 40 21.07 -2.96 16.72
N ASN A 41 20.11 -2.95 15.82
CA ASN A 41 20.23 -2.25 14.54
C ASN A 41 19.85 -0.78 14.78
N ASP A 42 20.81 0.13 14.64
CA ASP A 42 20.55 1.55 14.88
C ASP A 42 19.81 2.19 13.71
N ASP A 43 19.89 1.59 12.53
CA ASP A 43 19.25 2.01 11.27
C ASP A 43 17.90 1.33 10.99
N PHE A 44 17.31 0.60 11.95
CA PHE A 44 16.12 -0.21 11.71
C PHE A 44 14.90 0.60 11.23
N THR A 45 14.88 1.91 11.46
CA THR A 45 13.87 2.84 10.95
C THR A 45 14.37 3.67 9.77
N SER A 46 15.50 3.31 9.16
CA SER A 46 15.98 3.96 7.94
C SER A 46 14.95 3.86 6.81
N LEU A 47 15.06 4.77 5.84
CA LEU A 47 14.15 4.77 4.68
C LEU A 47 14.16 3.44 3.93
N ASP A 48 15.34 2.82 3.81
CA ASP A 48 15.50 1.53 3.12
C ASP A 48 14.81 0.40 3.87
N ASN A 49 14.97 0.33 5.20
CA ASN A 49 14.29 -0.68 6.01
C ASN A 49 12.77 -0.48 6.00
N MET A 50 12.29 0.77 6.05
CA MET A 50 10.87 1.08 5.98
C MET A 50 10.27 0.74 4.61
N LYS A 51 10.99 1.02 3.52
CA LYS A 51 10.58 0.62 2.17
C LYS A 51 10.60 -0.89 2.00
N SER A 52 11.61 -1.57 2.54
CA SER A 52 11.68 -3.02 2.51
C SER A 52 10.50 -3.67 3.25
N LEU A 53 10.12 -3.12 4.41
CA LEU A 53 8.92 -3.54 5.12
C LEU A 53 7.64 -3.32 4.30
N GLN A 54 7.52 -2.18 3.62
CA GLN A 54 6.40 -1.94 2.70
C GLN A 54 6.41 -2.91 1.52
N GLY A 55 7.58 -3.26 0.99
CA GLY A 55 7.72 -4.26 -0.08
C GLY A 55 7.25 -5.64 0.35
N PHE A 56 7.62 -6.05 1.55
CA PHE A 56 7.15 -7.28 2.15
C PHE A 56 5.62 -7.25 2.35
N ALA A 57 5.10 -6.15 2.89
CA ALA A 57 3.65 -5.99 3.06
C ALA A 57 2.90 -6.01 1.72
N ALA A 58 3.46 -5.42 0.64
CA ALA A 58 2.86 -5.45 -0.69
C ALA A 58 2.72 -6.88 -1.23
N LEU A 59 3.78 -7.68 -1.12
CA LEU A 59 3.72 -9.09 -1.50
C LEU A 59 2.69 -9.86 -0.65
N GLY A 60 2.63 -9.59 0.65
CA GLY A 60 1.64 -10.18 1.54
C GLY A 60 0.20 -9.83 1.15
N VAL A 61 -0.06 -8.59 0.72
CA VAL A 61 -1.38 -8.17 0.20
C VAL A 61 -1.73 -8.89 -1.11
N ILE A 62 -0.76 -9.08 -2.01
CA ILE A 62 -1.00 -9.84 -3.24
C ILE A 62 -1.41 -11.28 -2.90
N LEU A 63 -0.69 -11.94 -1.98
CA LEU A 63 -1.02 -13.29 -1.53
C LEU A 63 -2.38 -13.35 -0.83
N HIS A 64 -2.72 -12.33 -0.05
CA HIS A 64 -4.05 -12.19 0.55
C HIS A 64 -5.15 -12.13 -0.52
N HIS A 65 -5.02 -11.27 -1.52
CA HIS A 65 -6.02 -11.17 -2.57
C HIS A 65 -6.13 -12.45 -3.42
N ILE A 66 -5.01 -13.12 -3.71
CA ILE A 66 -5.02 -14.42 -4.38
C ILE A 66 -5.76 -15.46 -3.52
N SER A 67 -5.52 -15.49 -2.21
CA SER A 67 -6.16 -16.46 -1.32
C SER A 67 -7.67 -16.27 -1.17
N GLN A 68 -8.17 -15.08 -1.53
CA GLN A 68 -9.61 -14.78 -1.54
C GLN A 68 -10.31 -15.24 -2.82
N GLU A 69 -9.57 -15.69 -3.83
CA GLU A 69 -10.17 -16.27 -5.01
C GLU A 69 -10.91 -17.57 -4.65
N TYR A 70 -12.13 -17.73 -5.16
CA TYR A 70 -13.02 -18.84 -4.86
C TYR A 70 -12.33 -20.22 -4.93
N PHE A 71 -11.63 -20.49 -6.03
CA PHE A 71 -10.94 -21.76 -6.24
C PHE A 71 -9.74 -21.98 -5.29
N PHE A 72 -9.16 -20.92 -4.69
CA PHE A 72 -8.18 -21.04 -3.62
C PHE A 72 -8.84 -21.36 -2.28
N GLN A 73 -10.02 -20.80 -2.04
CA GLN A 73 -10.76 -21.05 -0.79
C GLN A 73 -11.31 -22.49 -0.75
N GLU A 74 -11.86 -22.99 -1.84
CA GLU A 74 -12.35 -24.38 -1.94
C GLU A 74 -11.26 -25.40 -1.65
N GLU A 75 -10.05 -25.19 -2.18
CA GLU A 75 -8.91 -26.09 -1.99
C GLU A 75 -8.14 -25.82 -0.70
N GLY A 76 -8.47 -24.76 0.05
CA GLY A 76 -7.80 -24.35 1.28
C GLY A 76 -6.35 -23.89 1.07
N VAL A 77 -5.96 -23.58 -0.17
CA VAL A 77 -4.61 -23.14 -0.50
C VAL A 77 -4.43 -21.67 -0.12
N LEU A 78 -3.27 -21.31 0.45
CA LEU A 78 -2.98 -19.99 1.00
C LEU A 78 -3.90 -19.55 2.16
N SER A 79 -4.50 -20.50 2.86
CA SER A 79 -5.42 -20.26 3.99
C SER A 79 -4.87 -19.30 5.05
N LEU A 80 -3.55 -19.28 5.27
CA LEU A 80 -2.86 -18.37 6.19
C LEU A 80 -3.00 -16.89 5.77
N PHE A 81 -3.25 -16.63 4.50
CA PHE A 81 -3.32 -15.26 3.96
C PHE A 81 -4.75 -14.72 3.86
N VAL A 82 -5.79 -15.57 3.94
CA VAL A 82 -7.19 -15.19 3.75
C VAL A 82 -7.60 -14.01 4.64
N ASN A 83 -7.16 -14.00 5.90
CA ASN A 83 -7.47 -12.95 6.86
C ASN A 83 -6.28 -12.02 7.15
N ALA A 84 -5.20 -12.11 6.37
CA ALA A 84 -3.97 -11.37 6.67
C ALA A 84 -3.91 -9.95 6.06
N GLY A 85 -4.82 -9.59 5.17
CA GLY A 85 -4.80 -8.32 4.45
C GLY A 85 -4.76 -7.10 5.36
N ALA A 86 -5.60 -7.06 6.38
CA ALA A 86 -5.66 -5.96 7.34
C ALA A 86 -4.32 -5.72 8.05
N TYR A 87 -3.54 -6.77 8.35
CA TYR A 87 -2.23 -6.66 9.00
C TYR A 87 -1.17 -6.08 8.05
N PHE A 88 -1.14 -6.53 6.80
CA PHE A 88 -0.23 -5.98 5.81
C PHE A 88 -0.55 -4.52 5.49
N VAL A 89 -1.82 -4.18 5.35
CA VAL A 89 -2.24 -2.79 5.12
C VAL A 89 -1.96 -1.91 6.35
N ALA A 90 -2.09 -2.45 7.57
CA ALA A 90 -1.70 -1.75 8.80
C ALA A 90 -0.22 -1.33 8.78
N LEU A 91 0.69 -2.15 8.22
CA LEU A 91 2.09 -1.77 8.07
C LEU A 91 2.27 -0.59 7.10
N PHE A 92 1.47 -0.49 6.04
CA PHE A 92 1.49 0.68 5.16
C PHE A 92 1.03 1.95 5.87
N PHE A 93 -0.08 1.88 6.61
CA PHE A 93 -0.57 3.00 7.40
C PHE A 93 0.43 3.42 8.47
N PHE A 94 1.02 2.45 9.17
CA PHE A 94 2.05 2.72 10.17
C PHE A 94 3.26 3.43 9.56
N CYS A 95 3.83 2.90 8.47
CA CYS A 95 4.96 3.51 7.77
C CYS A 95 4.64 4.93 7.31
N SER A 96 3.40 5.16 6.86
CA SER A 96 2.93 6.47 6.41
C SER A 96 2.87 7.46 7.56
N GLY A 97 2.22 7.11 8.68
CA GLY A 97 2.16 7.95 9.88
C GLY A 97 3.55 8.24 10.45
N TYR A 98 4.40 7.21 10.56
CA TYR A 98 5.77 7.36 11.01
C TYR A 98 6.56 8.34 10.14
N GLY A 99 6.50 8.18 8.82
CA GLY A 99 7.21 9.02 7.86
C GLY A 99 6.77 10.49 7.88
N LEU A 100 5.49 10.77 8.20
CA LEU A 100 4.99 12.14 8.32
C LEU A 100 5.65 12.89 9.49
N ILE A 101 5.68 12.31 10.68
CA ILE A 101 6.30 12.93 11.86
C ILE A 101 7.82 13.07 11.65
N LYS A 102 8.50 12.04 11.14
CA LYS A 102 9.94 12.15 10.85
C LYS A 102 10.23 13.24 9.84
N SER A 103 9.39 13.39 8.82
CA SER A 103 9.53 14.47 7.84
C SER A 103 9.23 15.84 8.43
N LEU A 104 8.23 15.93 9.31
CA LEU A 104 7.90 17.16 10.03
C LEU A 104 9.04 17.64 10.94
N ASP A 105 9.72 16.69 11.59
CA ASP A 105 10.83 16.99 12.52
C ASP A 105 12.15 17.32 11.82
N THR A 106 12.34 16.82 10.58
CA THR A 106 13.65 16.94 9.89
C THR A 106 13.66 17.95 8.75
N LYS A 107 12.50 18.29 8.16
CA LYS A 107 12.43 19.16 6.98
C LYS A 107 11.88 20.53 7.38
N LYS A 108 12.64 21.59 7.06
CA LYS A 108 12.17 22.96 7.22
C LYS A 108 10.91 23.20 6.37
N ASP A 109 9.92 23.87 6.92
CA ASP A 109 8.68 24.23 6.25
C ASP A 109 7.94 23.06 5.60
N TYR A 110 7.99 21.87 6.23
CA TYR A 110 7.45 20.61 5.67
C TYR A 110 5.97 20.74 5.26
N LEU A 111 5.18 21.48 6.04
CA LEU A 111 3.75 21.65 5.77
C LEU A 111 3.48 22.61 4.60
N LYS A 112 4.45 23.41 4.16
CA LYS A 112 4.28 24.31 3.02
C LYS A 112 4.16 23.51 1.72
N GLY A 113 2.99 23.64 1.08
CA GLY A 113 2.65 22.86 -0.13
C GLY A 113 2.46 21.38 0.10
N PHE A 114 2.17 20.98 1.34
CA PHE A 114 1.97 19.57 1.73
C PHE A 114 0.90 18.88 0.89
N ILE A 115 -0.27 19.50 0.74
CA ILE A 115 -1.39 18.91 -0.02
C ILE A 115 -0.95 18.60 -1.47
N GLY A 116 -0.33 19.58 -2.16
CA GLY A 116 0.16 19.35 -3.52
C GLY A 116 1.19 18.24 -3.63
N LYS A 117 2.14 18.19 -2.67
CA LYS A 117 3.25 17.21 -2.72
C LYS A 117 2.87 15.83 -2.20
N ARG A 118 2.11 15.76 -1.10
CA ARG A 118 1.83 14.50 -0.39
C ARG A 118 0.47 13.89 -0.73
N VAL A 119 -0.53 14.72 -1.00
CA VAL A 119 -1.85 14.22 -1.38
C VAL A 119 -1.94 14.12 -2.90
N VAL A 120 -1.87 15.26 -3.62
CA VAL A 120 -2.09 15.26 -5.06
C VAL A 120 -1.02 14.45 -5.79
N LYS A 121 0.25 14.82 -5.62
CA LYS A 121 1.34 14.16 -6.35
C LYS A 121 1.48 12.68 -6.01
N SER A 122 1.42 12.32 -4.72
CA SER A 122 1.78 10.97 -4.28
C SER A 122 0.62 9.99 -4.23
N LEU A 123 -0.64 10.45 -4.21
CA LEU A 123 -1.81 9.59 -4.05
C LEU A 123 -2.86 9.81 -5.15
N VAL A 124 -3.27 11.07 -5.40
CA VAL A 124 -4.34 11.36 -6.38
C VAL A 124 -3.89 11.03 -7.81
N ILE A 125 -2.67 11.44 -8.20
CA ILE A 125 -2.18 11.14 -9.56
C ILE A 125 -2.04 9.62 -9.78
N PRO A 126 -1.38 8.83 -8.91
CA PRO A 126 -1.37 7.37 -9.05
C PRO A 126 -2.77 6.76 -9.11
N PHE A 127 -3.69 7.22 -8.26
CA PHE A 127 -5.07 6.73 -8.26
C PHE A 127 -5.73 6.94 -9.63
N TYR A 128 -5.67 8.13 -10.21
CA TYR A 128 -6.28 8.39 -11.52
C TYR A 128 -5.57 7.69 -12.67
N VAL A 129 -4.25 7.51 -12.60
CA VAL A 129 -3.52 6.67 -13.57
C VAL A 129 -4.04 5.23 -13.49
N ASN A 130 -4.25 4.70 -12.27
CA ASN A 130 -4.85 3.38 -12.08
C ASN A 130 -6.28 3.31 -12.66
N VAL A 131 -7.14 4.29 -12.38
CA VAL A 131 -8.51 4.34 -12.93
C VAL A 131 -8.49 4.24 -14.46
N ILE A 132 -7.60 4.99 -15.12
CA ILE A 132 -7.47 4.96 -16.58
C ILE A 132 -6.98 3.60 -17.07
N LEU A 133 -5.92 3.07 -16.48
CA LEU A 133 -5.34 1.78 -16.90
C LEU A 133 -6.30 0.62 -16.67
N TYR A 134 -6.97 0.61 -15.51
CA TYR A 134 -7.97 -0.40 -15.19
C TYR A 134 -9.18 -0.30 -16.13
N GLY A 135 -9.66 0.91 -16.40
CA GLY A 135 -10.73 1.16 -17.37
C GLY A 135 -10.37 0.69 -18.79
N LEU A 136 -9.13 0.94 -19.24
CA LEU A 136 -8.64 0.43 -20.52
C LEU A 136 -8.63 -1.11 -20.55
N MET A 137 -8.20 -1.75 -19.47
CA MET A 137 -8.24 -3.22 -19.37
C MET A 137 -9.68 -3.71 -19.47
N MET A 138 -10.62 -3.12 -18.74
CA MET A 138 -12.04 -3.50 -18.78
C MET A 138 -12.64 -3.31 -20.19
N PHE A 139 -12.22 -2.27 -20.89
CA PHE A 139 -12.61 -2.06 -22.29
C PHE A 139 -12.06 -3.14 -23.22
N ILE A 140 -10.80 -3.54 -23.03
CA ILE A 140 -10.15 -4.59 -23.86
C ILE A 140 -10.82 -5.95 -23.64
N VAL A 141 -11.13 -6.30 -22.40
CA VAL A 141 -11.83 -7.56 -22.08
C VAL A 141 -13.33 -7.51 -22.35
N LYS A 142 -13.79 -6.39 -22.95
CA LYS A 142 -15.21 -6.16 -23.30
C LYS A 142 -16.16 -6.32 -22.09
N TRP A 143 -15.71 -5.85 -20.94
CA TRP A 143 -16.54 -5.87 -19.75
C TRP A 143 -17.81 -5.05 -19.97
N PRO A 144 -19.00 -5.60 -19.73
CA PRO A 144 -20.25 -4.93 -20.03
C PRO A 144 -20.51 -3.78 -19.05
N LEU A 145 -20.09 -2.58 -19.41
CA LEU A 145 -20.35 -1.36 -18.67
C LEU A 145 -21.27 -0.44 -19.45
N GLU A 146 -22.26 0.11 -18.77
CA GLU A 146 -23.10 1.15 -19.32
C GLU A 146 -22.32 2.48 -19.48
N PRO A 147 -22.71 3.37 -20.40
CA PRO A 147 -22.03 4.66 -20.59
C PRO A 147 -21.90 5.49 -19.30
N LEU A 148 -22.92 5.48 -18.45
CA LEU A 148 -22.91 6.20 -17.17
C LEU A 148 -21.86 5.62 -16.22
N GLN A 149 -21.69 4.32 -16.21
CA GLN A 149 -20.69 3.64 -15.38
C GLN A 149 -19.26 4.04 -15.80
N TRP A 150 -19.00 4.16 -17.10
CA TRP A 150 -17.73 4.68 -17.59
C TRP A 150 -17.46 6.09 -17.06
N VAL A 151 -18.45 6.99 -17.17
CA VAL A 151 -18.32 8.37 -16.70
C VAL A 151 -18.07 8.42 -15.19
N THR A 152 -18.86 7.71 -14.39
CA THR A 152 -18.72 7.74 -12.93
C THR A 152 -17.41 7.15 -12.44
N ASN A 153 -16.90 6.10 -13.11
CA ASN A 153 -15.59 5.53 -12.81
C ASN A 153 -14.45 6.48 -13.18
N PHE A 154 -14.50 7.11 -14.37
CA PHE A 154 -13.49 8.10 -14.76
C PHE A 154 -13.47 9.31 -13.83
N LEU A 155 -14.61 9.72 -13.30
CA LEU A 155 -14.71 10.78 -12.29
C LEU A 155 -14.28 10.33 -10.89
N GLY A 156 -14.06 9.04 -10.67
CA GLY A 156 -13.75 8.48 -9.36
C GLY A 156 -14.94 8.53 -8.38
N ILE A 157 -16.17 8.65 -8.89
CA ILE A 157 -17.41 8.60 -8.09
C ILE A 157 -17.71 7.15 -7.72
N THR A 158 -17.57 6.24 -8.66
CA THR A 158 -17.62 4.80 -8.45
C THR A 158 -16.24 4.20 -8.64
N MET A 159 -16.00 3.02 -8.06
CA MET A 159 -14.71 2.36 -8.10
C MET A 159 -14.79 1.02 -8.82
N MET A 160 -14.36 1.01 -10.08
CA MET A 160 -14.21 -0.23 -10.83
C MET A 160 -13.11 -1.12 -10.24
N ASN A 161 -11.98 -0.51 -9.85
CA ASN A 161 -10.93 -1.19 -9.10
C ASN A 161 -11.20 -1.06 -7.59
N ARG A 162 -11.88 -2.02 -7.00
CA ARG A 162 -12.22 -2.02 -5.57
C ARG A 162 -11.01 -2.01 -4.64
N TYR A 163 -9.87 -2.51 -5.10
CA TYR A 163 -8.64 -2.48 -4.30
C TYR A 163 -7.96 -1.10 -4.29
N ALA A 164 -8.41 -0.14 -5.11
CA ALA A 164 -7.84 1.21 -5.13
C ALA A 164 -8.33 2.12 -3.98
N TRP A 165 -8.97 1.58 -2.94
CA TRP A 165 -9.46 2.32 -1.79
C TRP A 165 -8.35 2.92 -0.89
N PHE A 166 -7.22 2.23 -0.76
CA PHE A 166 -6.14 2.59 0.17
C PHE A 166 -5.58 4.01 -0.05
N PRO A 167 -5.21 4.45 -1.28
CA PRO A 167 -4.73 5.80 -1.49
C PRO A 167 -5.77 6.87 -1.17
N ILE A 168 -7.06 6.59 -1.28
CA ILE A 168 -8.15 7.51 -0.94
C ILE A 168 -8.17 7.74 0.57
N VAL A 169 -8.21 6.65 1.35
CA VAL A 169 -8.20 6.74 2.82
C VAL A 169 -6.92 7.39 3.31
N LEU A 170 -5.78 7.02 2.73
CA LEU A 170 -4.50 7.64 3.09
C LEU A 170 -4.46 9.14 2.75
N ALA A 171 -5.06 9.55 1.63
CA ALA A 171 -5.18 10.97 1.27
C ALA A 171 -6.02 11.74 2.30
N ILE A 172 -7.14 11.16 2.75
CA ILE A 172 -7.98 11.75 3.81
C ILE A 172 -7.18 11.87 5.10
N LEU A 173 -6.49 10.83 5.54
CA LEU A 173 -5.66 10.86 6.75
C LEU A 173 -4.53 11.89 6.64
N TYR A 174 -3.96 12.09 5.45
CA TYR A 174 -2.97 13.13 5.21
C TYR A 174 -3.55 14.54 5.28
N VAL A 175 -4.76 14.75 4.77
CA VAL A 175 -5.49 16.02 4.91
C VAL A 175 -5.80 16.30 6.38
N VAL A 176 -6.29 15.30 7.11
CA VAL A 176 -6.58 15.40 8.55
C VAL A 176 -5.30 15.71 9.34
N PHE A 177 -4.19 15.01 9.04
CA PHE A 177 -2.88 15.32 9.61
C PHE A 177 -2.48 16.78 9.34
N TYR A 178 -2.56 17.21 8.08
CA TYR A 178 -2.20 18.58 7.69
C TYR A 178 -3.02 19.63 8.44
N LEU A 179 -4.34 19.47 8.50
CA LEU A 179 -5.23 20.40 9.18
C LEU A 179 -4.90 20.54 10.66
N HIS A 180 -4.64 19.43 11.34
CA HIS A 180 -4.33 19.48 12.78
C HIS A 180 -2.94 20.02 13.05
N PHE A 181 -1.91 19.54 12.36
CA PHE A 181 -0.53 19.95 12.62
C PHE A 181 -0.20 21.36 12.08
N SER A 182 -1.02 21.92 11.17
CA SER A 182 -0.90 23.32 10.74
C SER A 182 -1.49 24.31 11.73
N ASN A 183 -2.55 23.90 12.44
CA ASN A 183 -3.34 24.83 13.28
C ASN A 183 -3.12 24.63 14.79
N ILE A 184 -2.72 23.44 15.22
CA ILE A 184 -2.61 23.06 16.63
C ILE A 184 -1.15 22.82 16.99
N LYS A 185 -0.62 23.64 17.93
CA LYS A 185 0.78 23.51 18.41
C LYS A 185 1.00 22.28 19.28
N ASN A 186 -0.01 21.84 20.02
CA ASN A 186 0.10 20.72 20.93
C ASN A 186 -0.10 19.39 20.20
N ARG A 187 0.98 18.66 19.96
CA ARG A 187 0.96 17.36 19.26
C ARG A 187 0.07 16.31 19.92
N LYS A 188 -0.08 16.33 21.25
CA LYS A 188 -0.97 15.36 21.95
C LYS A 188 -2.42 15.58 21.55
N ILE A 189 -2.84 16.84 21.44
CA ILE A 189 -4.20 17.19 20.96
C ILE A 189 -4.36 16.72 19.52
N CYS A 190 -3.35 16.93 18.65
CA CYS A 190 -3.39 16.43 17.27
C CYS A 190 -3.58 14.90 17.23
N PHE A 191 -2.83 14.15 18.05
CA PHE A 191 -2.97 12.68 18.08
C PHE A 191 -4.35 12.24 18.56
N VAL A 192 -4.90 12.89 19.60
CA VAL A 192 -6.24 12.58 20.09
C VAL A 192 -7.30 12.87 19.03
N ALA A 193 -7.22 14.03 18.39
CA ALA A 193 -8.17 14.43 17.35
C ALA A 193 -8.11 13.48 16.12
N ILE A 194 -6.90 13.12 15.68
CA ILE A 194 -6.73 12.13 14.58
C ILE A 194 -7.25 10.76 15.01
N GLY A 195 -7.02 10.36 16.26
CA GLY A 195 -7.56 9.10 16.81
C GLY A 195 -9.08 9.06 16.81
N ILE A 196 -9.73 10.12 17.27
CA ILE A 196 -11.19 10.27 17.23
C ILE A 196 -11.68 10.19 15.79
N PHE A 197 -11.03 10.91 14.86
CA PHE A 197 -11.38 10.86 13.45
C PHE A 197 -11.31 9.44 12.87
N ILE A 198 -10.24 8.68 13.16
CA ILE A 198 -10.07 7.30 12.70
C ILE A 198 -11.19 6.40 13.25
N ILE A 199 -11.53 6.55 14.53
CA ILE A 199 -12.64 5.79 15.14
C ILE A 199 -13.97 6.14 14.47
N CYS A 200 -14.26 7.43 14.29
CA CYS A 200 -15.47 7.87 13.60
C CYS A 200 -15.53 7.37 12.15
N LEU A 201 -14.40 7.38 11.44
CA LEU A 201 -14.32 6.83 10.09
C LEU A 201 -14.62 5.33 10.08
N GLY A 202 -14.07 4.56 11.03
CA GLY A 202 -14.33 3.13 11.15
C GLY A 202 -15.79 2.82 11.49
N ILE A 203 -16.42 3.58 12.40
CA ILE A 203 -17.85 3.46 12.69
C ILE A 203 -18.67 3.78 11.44
N HIS A 204 -18.31 4.85 10.72
CA HIS A 204 -19.00 5.22 9.47
C HIS A 204 -18.94 4.07 8.44
N THR A 205 -17.77 3.47 8.23
CA THR A 205 -17.63 2.35 7.28
C THR A 205 -18.40 1.10 7.71
N CYS A 206 -18.55 0.85 9.03
CA CYS A 206 -19.42 -0.22 9.53
C CYS A 206 -20.91 0.07 9.26
N ILE A 207 -21.33 1.33 9.32
CA ILE A 207 -22.73 1.74 9.02
C ILE A 207 -23.02 1.62 7.52
N CYS A 208 -22.04 1.90 6.66
CA CYS A 208 -22.18 1.78 5.21
C CYS A 208 -22.30 0.34 4.69
N GLY A 209 -22.18 -0.63 5.57
CA GLY A 209 -22.35 -2.02 5.25
C GLY A 209 -21.03 -2.75 4.98
N HIS A 210 -21.13 -4.06 4.86
CA HIS A 210 -20.04 -4.92 4.38
C HIS A 210 -20.31 -5.24 2.93
N VAL A 211 -19.43 -4.85 2.04
CA VAL A 211 -19.56 -5.29 0.65
C VAL A 211 -19.12 -6.72 0.54
N ALA A 212 -20.06 -7.58 0.67
CA ALA A 212 -19.90 -8.96 0.27
C ALA A 212 -19.91 -9.08 -1.26
N TRP A 213 -19.01 -8.37 -1.95
CA TRP A 213 -18.85 -8.58 -3.39
C TRP A 213 -18.42 -10.01 -3.73
N TRP A 214 -17.90 -10.73 -2.75
CA TRP A 214 -17.65 -12.16 -2.80
C TRP A 214 -18.83 -13.00 -2.29
N ALA A 215 -19.78 -12.41 -1.58
CA ALA A 215 -20.98 -13.05 -1.07
C ALA A 215 -22.23 -12.61 -1.82
N GLY A 216 -22.08 -12.01 -2.98
CA GLY A 216 -23.21 -11.84 -3.91
C GLY A 216 -23.87 -13.20 -4.18
N PRO A 217 -25.10 -13.22 -4.67
CA PRO A 217 -25.81 -14.47 -4.90
C PRO A 217 -24.91 -15.44 -5.66
N ASP A 218 -24.49 -16.47 -4.98
CA ASP A 218 -23.72 -17.62 -5.47
C ASP A 218 -22.74 -17.32 -6.63
N ASN A 219 -21.60 -16.66 -6.29
CA ASN A 219 -20.51 -16.47 -7.24
C ASN A 219 -20.89 -15.68 -8.50
N TRP A 220 -21.50 -14.52 -8.32
CA TRP A 220 -21.97 -13.65 -9.40
C TRP A 220 -20.97 -13.40 -10.54
N TRP A 221 -19.65 -13.46 -10.26
CA TRP A 221 -18.60 -13.36 -11.30
C TRP A 221 -18.38 -14.65 -12.10
N MET A 222 -19.01 -15.75 -11.69
CA MET A 222 -18.99 -17.05 -12.38
C MET A 222 -20.35 -17.40 -12.99
N ASP A 223 -21.38 -16.61 -12.71
CA ASP A 223 -22.70 -16.78 -13.30
C ASP A 223 -22.68 -16.21 -14.74
N ASP A 224 -22.79 -17.08 -15.73
CA ASP A 224 -22.87 -16.70 -17.14
C ASP A 224 -24.07 -15.79 -17.41
N ASN A 225 -25.10 -15.84 -16.57
CA ASN A 225 -26.30 -15.01 -16.66
C ASN A 225 -26.19 -13.70 -15.86
N PHE A 226 -25.14 -13.49 -15.10
CA PHE A 226 -24.94 -12.23 -14.32
C PHE A 226 -25.09 -10.98 -15.20
N TRP A 227 -24.68 -11.08 -16.45
CA TRP A 227 -24.73 -9.98 -17.42
C TRP A 227 -26.13 -9.77 -18.04
N GLU A 228 -27.00 -10.76 -17.96
CA GLU A 228 -28.36 -10.71 -18.45
C GLU A 228 -29.36 -10.20 -17.41
N THR A 229 -28.96 -10.10 -16.16
CA THR A 229 -29.81 -9.57 -15.09
C THR A 229 -29.86 -8.04 -15.15
N ASP A 230 -31.04 -7.46 -14.82
CA ASP A 230 -31.25 -6.02 -14.64
C ASP A 230 -30.45 -5.42 -13.45
N PHE A 231 -29.40 -6.13 -13.00
CA PHE A 231 -28.57 -5.70 -11.90
C PHE A 231 -27.79 -4.43 -12.26
N LYS A 232 -28.29 -3.33 -11.73
CA LYS A 232 -27.65 -2.02 -11.91
C LYS A 232 -26.62 -1.82 -10.81
N TRP A 233 -25.46 -2.41 -10.97
CA TRP A 233 -24.37 -2.34 -9.99
C TRP A 233 -24.00 -0.90 -9.57
N TRP A 234 -24.26 0.09 -10.42
CA TRP A 234 -24.04 1.51 -10.13
C TRP A 234 -25.14 2.13 -9.24
N MET A 235 -26.27 1.44 -9.04
CA MET A 235 -27.29 1.78 -8.05
C MET A 235 -27.12 1.00 -6.75
N ASP A 236 -26.23 0.01 -6.74
CA ASP A 236 -25.89 -0.72 -5.53
C ASP A 236 -24.98 0.19 -4.69
N GLU A 237 -25.42 0.54 -3.48
CA GLU A 237 -24.66 1.32 -2.50
C GLU A 237 -23.27 0.75 -2.26
N GLN A 238 -23.07 -0.50 -2.58
CA GLN A 238 -21.81 -1.25 -2.45
C GLN A 238 -20.70 -0.82 -3.39
N ILE A 239 -20.91 0.07 -4.33
CA ILE A 239 -19.91 0.51 -5.30
C ILE A 239 -19.42 1.92 -5.03
N PHE A 240 -20.07 2.64 -4.13
CA PHE A 240 -19.64 3.94 -3.67
C PHE A 240 -18.51 3.83 -2.63
N TRP A 241 -17.84 4.93 -2.38
CA TRP A 241 -16.78 5.01 -1.41
C TRP A 241 -17.26 4.64 0.00
N PHE A 242 -16.35 4.01 0.78
CA PHE A 242 -16.57 3.62 2.17
C PHE A 242 -17.62 2.52 2.39
N ASN A 243 -17.78 1.64 1.44
CA ASN A 243 -18.66 0.49 1.54
C ASN A 243 -18.02 -0.63 2.34
N GLY A 244 -18.06 -0.53 3.64
CA GLY A 244 -17.62 -1.57 4.53
C GLY A 244 -16.37 -1.23 5.34
N GLU A 245 -16.17 -1.98 6.38
CA GLU A 245 -15.14 -1.82 7.41
C GLU A 245 -13.70 -1.87 6.86
N TRP A 246 -13.48 -2.61 5.78
CA TRP A 246 -12.16 -2.79 5.17
C TRP A 246 -11.52 -1.48 4.70
N TRP A 247 -12.30 -0.44 4.47
CA TRP A 247 -11.79 0.90 4.17
C TRP A 247 -11.08 1.57 5.35
N ALA A 248 -11.42 1.21 6.57
CA ALA A 248 -10.93 1.89 7.75
C ALA A 248 -10.37 0.98 8.84
N ASN A 249 -10.61 -0.35 8.76
CA ASN A 249 -10.21 -1.27 9.82
C ASN A 249 -8.71 -1.25 10.14
N SER A 250 -7.85 -1.02 9.14
CA SER A 250 -6.39 -0.93 9.30
C SER A 250 -5.87 0.48 9.63
N ALA A 251 -6.72 1.52 9.52
CA ALA A 251 -6.33 2.91 9.73
C ALA A 251 -5.80 3.24 11.16
N PRO A 252 -6.19 2.53 12.24
CA PRO A 252 -5.60 2.74 13.57
C PRO A 252 -4.07 2.67 13.59
N ALA A 253 -3.47 1.85 12.74
CA ALA A 253 -2.01 1.74 12.62
C ALA A 253 -1.34 3.05 12.15
N PHE A 254 -2.05 3.93 11.45
CA PHE A 254 -1.53 5.25 11.08
C PHE A 254 -1.26 6.11 12.33
N LEU A 255 -2.18 6.12 13.28
CA LEU A 255 -1.98 6.82 14.56
C LEU A 255 -0.83 6.21 15.35
N THR A 256 -0.72 4.87 15.37
CA THR A 256 0.43 4.19 16.01
C THR A 256 1.75 4.66 15.40
N GLY A 257 1.82 4.81 14.07
CA GLY A 257 2.98 5.33 13.36
C GLY A 257 3.33 6.77 13.78
N LEU A 258 2.35 7.65 13.87
CA LEU A 258 2.53 9.04 14.33
C LEU A 258 3.09 9.07 15.78
N ILE A 259 2.48 8.30 16.68
CA ILE A 259 2.87 8.24 18.09
C ILE A 259 4.27 7.64 18.23
N PHE A 260 4.55 6.53 17.52
CA PHE A 260 5.85 5.89 17.56
C PHE A 260 6.96 6.83 17.10
N ALA A 261 6.81 7.51 15.98
CA ALA A 261 7.82 8.45 15.48
C ALA A 261 8.07 9.60 16.46
N ASN A 262 7.00 10.13 17.07
CA ASN A 262 7.11 11.23 18.04
C ASN A 262 7.80 10.83 19.34
N TYR A 263 7.62 9.59 19.79
CA TYR A 263 8.19 9.08 21.03
C TYR A 263 9.28 8.02 20.82
N GLU A 264 9.80 7.88 19.61
CA GLU A 264 10.73 6.82 19.20
C GLU A 264 11.87 6.62 20.20
N LYS A 265 12.60 7.68 20.54
CA LYS A 265 13.74 7.59 21.47
C LYS A 265 13.33 6.95 22.83
N LYS A 266 12.15 7.31 23.34
CA LYS A 266 11.64 6.78 24.60
C LYS A 266 11.22 5.33 24.48
N ILE A 267 10.51 4.99 23.38
CA ILE A 267 10.03 3.64 23.10
C ILE A 267 11.20 2.70 22.88
N VAL A 268 12.18 3.11 22.07
CA VAL A 268 13.40 2.33 21.82
C VAL A 268 14.19 2.10 23.11
N ALA A 269 14.40 3.15 23.93
CA ALA A 269 15.08 3.01 25.22
C ALA A 269 14.32 2.07 26.17
N PHE A 270 12.99 2.14 26.17
CA PHE A 270 12.15 1.22 26.94
C PHE A 270 12.37 -0.23 26.49
N PHE A 271 12.30 -0.53 25.21
CA PHE A 271 12.47 -1.89 24.69
C PHE A 271 13.92 -2.38 24.79
N LYS A 272 14.94 -1.53 24.59
CA LYS A 272 16.35 -1.91 24.77
C LYS A 272 16.62 -2.50 26.17
N LYS A 273 15.97 -1.96 27.21
CA LYS A 273 16.08 -2.48 28.58
C LYS A 273 15.23 -3.74 28.75
N LYS A 274 15.88 -4.89 29.05
CA LYS A 274 15.24 -6.22 29.18
C LYS A 274 14.48 -6.62 27.89
N TYR A 275 15.12 -6.42 26.74
CA TYR A 275 14.52 -6.59 25.40
C TYR A 275 13.80 -7.92 25.24
N ALA A 276 14.48 -9.05 25.52
CA ALA A 276 13.89 -10.39 25.34
C ALA A 276 12.58 -10.55 26.12
N LEU A 277 12.56 -10.18 27.41
CA LEU A 277 11.35 -10.27 28.23
C LEU A 277 10.21 -9.44 27.62
N LYS A 278 10.49 -8.18 27.23
CA LYS A 278 9.46 -7.30 26.68
C LYS A 278 8.97 -7.74 25.31
N LEU A 279 9.87 -8.29 24.48
CA LEU A 279 9.48 -8.89 23.20
C LEU A 279 8.55 -10.08 23.42
N HIS A 280 8.86 -10.99 24.37
CA HIS A 280 7.98 -12.13 24.67
C HIS A 280 6.61 -11.64 25.18
N ILE A 281 6.60 -10.67 26.11
CA ILE A 281 5.34 -10.09 26.59
C ILE A 281 4.54 -9.50 25.41
N LEU A 282 5.20 -8.75 24.51
CA LEU A 282 4.55 -8.14 23.36
C LEU A 282 4.01 -9.19 22.38
N ILE A 283 4.74 -10.29 22.17
CA ILE A 283 4.27 -11.44 21.38
C ILE A 283 3.01 -12.03 22.02
N VAL A 284 3.04 -12.30 23.32
CA VAL A 284 1.88 -12.86 24.04
C VAL A 284 0.67 -11.92 23.94
N ILE A 285 0.87 -10.63 24.16
CA ILE A 285 -0.21 -9.63 24.00
C ILE A 285 -0.75 -9.65 22.58
N THR A 286 0.12 -9.69 21.56
CA THR A 286 -0.32 -9.74 20.16
C THR A 286 -1.12 -11.00 19.85
N LEU A 287 -0.70 -12.15 20.39
CA LEU A 287 -1.44 -13.41 20.24
C LEU A 287 -2.81 -13.35 20.93
N LEU A 288 -2.88 -12.85 22.17
CA LEU A 288 -4.15 -12.69 22.89
C LEU A 288 -5.10 -11.73 22.17
N LEU A 289 -4.58 -10.63 21.62
CA LEU A 289 -5.37 -9.70 20.80
C LEU A 289 -5.79 -10.33 19.46
N GLY A 290 -4.93 -11.19 18.89
CA GLY A 290 -5.29 -11.99 17.72
C GLY A 290 -6.43 -12.96 18.02
N MET A 291 -6.40 -13.63 19.19
CA MET A 291 -7.52 -14.47 19.63
C MET A 291 -8.80 -13.66 19.87
N LEU A 292 -8.70 -12.48 20.46
CA LEU A 292 -9.83 -11.56 20.65
C LEU A 292 -10.42 -11.13 19.29
N ASN A 293 -9.56 -10.77 18.33
CA ASN A 293 -9.99 -10.41 16.98
C ASN A 293 -10.69 -11.61 16.29
N ASN A 294 -10.10 -12.80 16.37
CA ASN A 294 -10.70 -14.01 15.79
C ASN A 294 -12.04 -14.35 16.43
N TYR A 295 -12.15 -14.19 17.75
CA TYR A 295 -13.43 -14.34 18.45
C TYR A 295 -14.46 -13.32 17.95
N GLY A 296 -14.10 -12.03 17.87
CA GLY A 296 -14.98 -11.00 17.35
C GLY A 296 -15.43 -11.28 15.92
N GLN A 297 -14.51 -11.78 15.07
CA GLN A 297 -14.84 -12.16 13.70
C GLN A 297 -15.77 -13.39 13.61
N ALA A 298 -15.61 -14.36 14.50
CA ALA A 298 -16.41 -15.58 14.50
C ALA A 298 -17.82 -15.38 15.07
N GLU A 299 -17.93 -14.63 16.17
CA GLU A 299 -19.20 -14.48 16.89
C GLU A 299 -20.08 -13.34 16.36
N PHE A 300 -19.45 -12.25 15.94
CA PHE A 300 -20.17 -11.07 15.45
C PHE A 300 -19.97 -10.91 13.94
N GLY A 301 -18.74 -10.87 13.45
CA GLY A 301 -18.35 -10.82 12.04
C GLY A 301 -18.79 -9.56 11.30
N TYR A 302 -17.98 -9.12 10.35
CA TYR A 302 -18.37 -8.04 9.44
C TYR A 302 -19.39 -8.50 8.39
N TRP A 303 -19.49 -9.81 8.17
CA TRP A 303 -20.35 -10.46 7.15
C TRP A 303 -21.73 -10.91 7.66
N THR A 304 -22.05 -10.71 8.93
CA THR A 304 -23.38 -11.03 9.48
C THR A 304 -24.47 -10.05 9.04
N GLU A 305 -24.43 -9.56 7.82
CA GLU A 305 -25.23 -8.44 7.34
C GLU A 305 -26.71 -8.71 7.19
N TRP A 306 -27.09 -9.97 7.03
CA TRP A 306 -28.39 -10.34 6.54
C TRP A 306 -29.14 -11.31 7.45
N GLU A 307 -28.77 -11.45 8.70
CA GLU A 307 -29.58 -12.19 9.64
C GLU A 307 -30.84 -11.41 10.02
N GLY A 308 -31.88 -11.71 9.31
CA GLY A 308 -33.28 -11.55 9.70
C GLY A 308 -33.97 -10.24 9.39
N ASN A 309 -33.49 -9.05 9.61
CA ASN A 309 -34.29 -7.84 9.42
C ASN A 309 -33.50 -6.53 9.24
N GLY A 310 -32.27 -6.58 8.83
CA GLY A 310 -31.51 -5.38 8.58
C GLY A 310 -30.01 -5.54 8.83
N PRO A 311 -29.20 -4.51 8.54
CA PRO A 311 -27.77 -4.59 8.71
C PRO A 311 -27.42 -4.80 10.18
N ALA A 312 -26.64 -5.83 10.49
CA ALA A 312 -26.09 -6.11 11.82
C ALA A 312 -25.01 -5.08 12.19
N ILE A 313 -25.35 -3.77 12.18
CA ILE A 313 -24.42 -2.67 12.44
C ILE A 313 -23.75 -2.85 13.81
N GLY A 314 -24.49 -3.33 14.81
CA GLY A 314 -23.98 -3.59 16.15
C GLY A 314 -22.82 -4.58 16.12
N ASP A 315 -22.97 -5.70 15.42
CA ASP A 315 -21.99 -6.76 15.32
C ASP A 315 -20.73 -6.30 14.58
N LYS A 316 -20.89 -5.52 13.51
CA LYS A 316 -19.76 -4.91 12.80
C LYS A 316 -18.98 -3.94 13.68
N ILE A 317 -19.68 -3.11 14.47
CA ILE A 317 -19.04 -2.19 15.41
C ILE A 317 -18.29 -2.97 16.50
N VAL A 318 -18.86 -4.03 17.06
CA VAL A 318 -18.19 -4.88 18.05
C VAL A 318 -16.96 -5.52 17.41
N THR A 319 -17.06 -6.08 16.22
CA THR A 319 -15.94 -6.65 15.47
C THR A 319 -14.84 -5.62 15.24
N TYR A 320 -15.19 -4.40 14.84
CA TYR A 320 -14.24 -3.31 14.65
C TYR A 320 -13.48 -2.99 15.95
N PHE A 321 -14.18 -2.86 17.06
CA PHE A 321 -13.55 -2.57 18.36
C PHE A 321 -12.71 -3.73 18.90
N THR A 322 -13.04 -4.99 18.61
CA THR A 322 -12.17 -6.13 18.95
C THR A 322 -10.91 -6.18 18.09
N GLN A 323 -10.94 -5.64 16.87
CA GLN A 323 -9.80 -5.60 15.94
C GLN A 323 -8.83 -4.45 16.22
N ILE A 324 -9.30 -3.28 16.61
CA ILE A 324 -8.48 -2.08 16.82
C ILE A 324 -7.24 -2.32 17.68
N PRO A 325 -7.33 -2.94 18.88
CA PRO A 325 -6.16 -3.13 19.74
C PRO A 325 -5.03 -3.90 19.06
N LEU A 326 -5.40 -4.92 18.29
CA LEU A 326 -4.42 -5.72 17.54
C LEU A 326 -3.71 -4.87 16.49
N LEU A 327 -4.44 -4.02 15.76
CA LEU A 327 -3.87 -3.17 14.73
C LEU A 327 -3.02 -2.00 15.28
N PHE A 328 -3.16 -1.68 16.57
CA PHE A 328 -2.21 -0.83 17.27
C PHE A 328 -0.93 -1.57 17.67
N VAL A 329 -1.06 -2.80 18.16
CA VAL A 329 0.04 -3.55 18.76
C VAL A 329 0.87 -4.29 17.72
N PHE A 330 0.26 -4.82 16.67
CA PHE A 330 0.95 -5.58 15.63
C PHE A 330 2.08 -4.80 14.92
N PRO A 331 1.88 -3.56 14.42
CA PRO A 331 2.98 -2.79 13.86
C PRO A 331 4.09 -2.51 14.88
N LEU A 332 3.74 -2.28 16.16
CA LEU A 332 4.72 -2.10 17.21
C LEU A 332 5.56 -3.36 17.41
N LEU A 333 4.94 -4.55 17.40
CA LEU A 333 5.66 -5.83 17.47
C LEU A 333 6.67 -5.96 16.32
N VAL A 334 6.24 -5.69 15.09
CA VAL A 334 7.11 -5.74 13.90
C VAL A 334 8.31 -4.80 14.07
N PHE A 335 8.08 -3.57 14.54
CA PHE A 335 9.17 -2.61 14.77
C PHE A 335 10.12 -3.03 15.89
N VAL A 336 9.61 -3.60 16.97
CA VAL A 336 10.44 -4.12 18.04
C VAL A 336 11.29 -5.29 17.55
N ILE A 337 10.74 -6.15 16.68
CA ILE A 337 11.51 -7.21 16.01
C ILE A 337 12.62 -6.58 15.15
N MET A 338 12.32 -5.55 14.35
CA MET A 338 13.28 -4.87 13.48
C MET A 338 14.44 -4.23 14.26
N MET A 339 14.29 -3.89 15.53
CA MET A 339 15.40 -3.43 16.35
C MET A 339 16.57 -4.43 16.40
N LYS A 340 16.31 -5.72 16.21
CA LYS A 340 17.33 -6.77 16.19
C LYS A 340 17.41 -7.55 14.86
N TYR A 341 16.42 -7.42 14.04
CA TYR A 341 16.31 -8.14 12.78
C TYR A 341 16.31 -7.15 11.61
N HIS A 342 17.30 -7.29 10.72
CA HIS A 342 17.42 -6.41 9.56
C HIS A 342 16.63 -6.99 8.40
N VAL A 343 15.53 -6.36 8.04
CA VAL A 343 14.54 -6.87 7.05
C VAL A 343 14.89 -6.52 5.60
N SER A 344 15.88 -5.63 5.35
CA SER A 344 16.17 -5.17 4.02
C SER A 344 16.94 -6.21 3.20
N ASN A 345 16.37 -6.61 2.07
CA ASN A 345 17.02 -7.44 1.06
C ASN A 345 16.65 -6.93 -0.36
N PRO A 346 17.33 -7.43 -1.43
CA PRO A 346 17.07 -6.94 -2.78
C PRO A 346 15.61 -7.09 -3.22
N VAL A 347 14.95 -8.20 -2.86
CA VAL A 347 13.56 -8.47 -3.21
C VAL A 347 12.62 -7.51 -2.50
N SER A 348 12.74 -7.38 -1.17
CA SER A 348 11.89 -6.49 -0.39
C SER A 348 12.07 -5.02 -0.78
N ARG A 349 13.29 -4.59 -1.11
CA ARG A 349 13.56 -3.24 -1.64
C ARG A 349 12.92 -3.03 -3.01
N PHE A 350 13.00 -4.02 -3.89
CA PHE A 350 12.37 -3.96 -5.21
C PHE A 350 10.85 -3.79 -5.08
N PHE A 351 10.19 -4.66 -4.33
CA PHE A 351 8.75 -4.52 -4.06
C PHE A 351 8.42 -3.20 -3.34
N GLY A 352 9.27 -2.75 -2.42
CA GLY A 352 9.11 -1.49 -1.70
C GLY A 352 9.14 -0.26 -2.60
N LYS A 353 9.93 -0.29 -3.67
CA LYS A 353 9.98 0.77 -4.68
C LYS A 353 8.65 0.91 -5.43
N TYR A 354 8.00 -0.19 -5.71
CA TYR A 354 6.78 -0.25 -6.53
C TYR A 354 5.52 -0.57 -5.72
N SER A 355 5.60 -0.58 -4.38
CA SER A 355 4.57 -1.12 -3.48
C SER A 355 3.16 -0.59 -3.74
N LEU A 356 3.00 0.74 -3.87
CA LEU A 356 1.70 1.35 -4.15
C LEU A 356 1.16 0.94 -5.52
N HIS A 357 2.01 0.97 -6.54
CA HIS A 357 1.61 0.69 -7.93
C HIS A 357 1.30 -0.80 -8.12
N THR A 358 2.11 -1.67 -7.53
CA THR A 358 1.87 -3.12 -7.54
C THR A 358 0.56 -3.46 -6.81
N TYR A 359 0.30 -2.80 -5.69
CA TYR A 359 -0.97 -2.93 -4.97
C TYR A 359 -2.16 -2.47 -5.84
N LEU A 360 -2.08 -1.31 -6.47
CA LEU A 360 -3.16 -0.76 -7.30
C LEU A 360 -3.46 -1.64 -8.53
N MET A 361 -2.43 -2.26 -9.12
CA MET A 361 -2.58 -3.10 -10.31
C MET A 361 -2.85 -4.58 -10.01
N ASN A 362 -2.92 -4.96 -8.74
CA ASN A 362 -3.11 -6.37 -8.37
C ASN A 362 -4.45 -6.94 -8.83
N LEU A 363 -5.56 -6.21 -8.66
CA LEU A 363 -6.88 -6.66 -9.16
C LEU A 363 -6.90 -6.80 -10.69
N ALA A 364 -6.21 -5.90 -11.40
CA ALA A 364 -6.06 -6.01 -12.85
C ALA A 364 -5.34 -7.31 -13.23
N ALA A 365 -4.26 -7.64 -12.52
CA ALA A 365 -3.51 -8.87 -12.74
C ALA A 365 -4.37 -10.12 -12.47
N ILE A 366 -5.12 -10.14 -11.37
CA ILE A 366 -6.05 -11.23 -11.04
C ILE A 366 -7.10 -11.38 -12.15
N THR A 367 -7.75 -10.27 -12.52
CA THR A 367 -8.78 -10.27 -13.57
C THR A 367 -8.22 -10.79 -14.89
N MET A 368 -7.06 -10.30 -15.32
CA MET A 368 -6.43 -10.79 -16.55
C MET A 368 -6.11 -12.27 -16.47
N CYS A 369 -5.57 -12.76 -15.36
CA CYS A 369 -5.26 -14.19 -15.20
C CYS A 369 -6.50 -15.09 -15.20
N ARG A 370 -7.67 -14.57 -14.80
CA ARG A 370 -8.93 -15.29 -14.90
C ARG A 370 -9.39 -15.49 -16.34
N PHE A 371 -9.10 -14.51 -17.23
CA PHE A 371 -9.54 -14.51 -18.63
C PHE A 371 -8.48 -14.99 -19.62
N ILE A 372 -7.27 -15.34 -19.17
CA ILE A 372 -6.27 -15.92 -20.06
C ILE A 372 -6.67 -17.37 -20.34
N GLU A 373 -7.22 -17.60 -21.53
CA GLU A 373 -7.31 -18.92 -22.12
C GLU A 373 -5.91 -19.32 -22.59
N VAL A 374 -5.38 -20.40 -22.04
CA VAL A 374 -4.11 -20.94 -22.51
C VAL A 374 -4.36 -21.71 -23.79
N PRO A 375 -3.66 -21.42 -24.91
CA PRO A 375 -3.81 -22.20 -26.13
C PRO A 375 -3.59 -23.70 -25.87
N ASP A 376 -4.36 -24.56 -26.53
CA ASP A 376 -4.31 -26.01 -26.39
C ASP A 376 -2.91 -26.63 -26.48
N ALA A 377 -2.00 -25.97 -27.21
CA ALA A 377 -0.59 -26.38 -27.30
C ALA A 377 0.21 -26.25 -25.97
N LEU A 378 -0.29 -25.50 -24.99
CA LEU A 378 0.27 -25.34 -23.64
C LEU A 378 -0.51 -26.11 -22.57
N VAL A 379 -1.52 -26.88 -22.97
CA VAL A 379 -2.41 -27.70 -22.10
C VAL A 379 -1.65 -28.76 -21.29
N MET A 380 -0.38 -29.03 -21.61
CA MET A 380 0.50 -29.82 -20.72
C MET A 380 0.64 -29.24 -19.32
N VAL A 381 0.25 -27.96 -19.11
CA VAL A 381 0.32 -27.26 -17.83
C VAL A 381 -1.05 -27.15 -17.15
N GLY A 382 -2.13 -27.59 -17.81
CA GLY A 382 -3.51 -27.40 -17.36
C GLY A 382 -3.95 -25.92 -17.52
N ASP A 383 -5.24 -25.67 -17.49
CA ASP A 383 -5.77 -24.30 -17.41
C ASP A 383 -5.07 -23.54 -16.30
N VAL A 384 -4.63 -22.32 -16.55
CA VAL A 384 -4.00 -21.47 -15.52
C VAL A 384 -4.91 -21.36 -14.30
N LYS A 385 -6.23 -21.36 -14.50
CA LYS A 385 -7.24 -21.40 -13.44
C LYS A 385 -7.20 -22.70 -12.62
N ASN A 386 -6.91 -23.83 -13.27
CA ASN A 386 -6.91 -25.14 -12.64
C ASN A 386 -5.58 -25.49 -11.95
N ASN A 387 -4.52 -24.68 -12.20
CA ASN A 387 -3.25 -24.83 -11.52
C ASN A 387 -2.99 -23.63 -10.61
N LEU A 388 -3.38 -23.74 -9.34
CA LEU A 388 -3.30 -22.67 -8.35
C LEU A 388 -1.90 -22.08 -8.20
N PHE A 389 -0.87 -22.93 -8.31
CA PHE A 389 0.51 -22.48 -8.19
C PHE A 389 0.92 -21.59 -9.39
N ILE A 390 0.57 -22.01 -10.60
CA ILE A 390 0.84 -21.22 -11.82
C ILE A 390 0.04 -19.93 -11.78
N PHE A 391 -1.23 -19.99 -11.38
CA PHE A 391 -2.07 -18.81 -11.22
C PHE A 391 -1.43 -17.81 -10.23
N ALA A 392 -1.02 -18.25 -9.06
CA ALA A 392 -0.38 -17.39 -8.05
C ALA A 392 0.89 -16.74 -8.58
N ILE A 393 1.77 -17.50 -9.25
CA ILE A 393 2.98 -16.95 -9.86
C ILE A 393 2.63 -15.96 -10.97
N ALA A 394 1.70 -16.29 -11.85
CA ALA A 394 1.27 -15.42 -12.94
C ALA A 394 0.72 -14.09 -12.41
N VAL A 395 -0.16 -14.14 -11.40
CA VAL A 395 -0.69 -12.94 -10.74
C VAL A 395 0.41 -12.10 -10.11
N ILE A 396 1.35 -12.71 -9.39
CA ILE A 396 2.47 -11.97 -8.77
C ILE A 396 3.31 -11.28 -9.85
N VAL A 397 3.73 -12.02 -10.87
CA VAL A 397 4.55 -11.48 -11.97
C VAL A 397 3.82 -10.38 -12.71
N LEU A 398 2.56 -10.60 -13.07
CA LEU A 398 1.75 -9.63 -13.80
C LEU A 398 1.47 -8.38 -12.94
N SER A 399 1.17 -8.53 -11.65
CA SER A 399 1.02 -7.40 -10.71
C SER A 399 2.27 -6.52 -10.67
N VAL A 400 3.45 -7.14 -10.68
CA VAL A 400 4.73 -6.43 -10.71
C VAL A 400 4.92 -5.70 -12.05
N LEU A 401 4.71 -6.37 -13.16
CA LEU A 401 4.89 -5.78 -14.50
C LEU A 401 3.94 -4.60 -14.72
N LEU A 402 2.67 -4.79 -14.40
CA LEU A 402 1.64 -3.74 -14.49
C LEU A 402 1.93 -2.60 -13.50
N GLY A 403 2.37 -2.91 -12.29
CA GLY A 403 2.77 -1.91 -11.30
C GLY A 403 3.99 -1.09 -11.74
N MET A 404 4.97 -1.71 -12.40
CA MET A 404 6.10 -0.99 -13.00
C MET A 404 5.66 -0.08 -14.15
N LEU A 405 4.73 -0.54 -14.98
CA LEU A 405 4.14 0.26 -16.07
C LEU A 405 3.40 1.47 -15.49
N GLU A 406 2.52 1.24 -14.52
CA GLU A 406 1.78 2.31 -13.83
C GLU A 406 2.73 3.31 -13.17
N HIS A 407 3.76 2.86 -12.49
CA HIS A 407 4.78 3.73 -11.90
C HIS A 407 5.45 4.61 -12.95
N LYS A 408 5.82 4.05 -14.10
CA LYS A 408 6.42 4.79 -15.21
C LYS A 408 5.48 5.87 -15.76
N ILE A 409 4.22 5.52 -15.99
CA ILE A 409 3.20 6.46 -16.48
C ILE A 409 2.94 7.53 -15.42
N THR A 410 2.74 7.15 -14.17
CA THR A 410 2.55 8.08 -13.04
C THR A 410 3.71 9.08 -12.95
N THR A 411 4.94 8.60 -13.06
CA THR A 411 6.13 9.46 -13.03
C THR A 411 6.15 10.43 -14.21
N ALA A 412 5.77 9.98 -15.40
CA ALA A 412 5.69 10.84 -16.58
C ALA A 412 4.64 11.94 -16.39
N VAL A 413 3.44 11.59 -15.90
CA VAL A 413 2.36 12.53 -15.60
C VAL A 413 2.78 13.54 -14.52
N GLN A 414 3.41 13.05 -13.46
CA GLN A 414 3.93 13.92 -12.39
C GLN A 414 4.98 14.91 -12.93
N ASN A 415 5.89 14.46 -13.79
CA ASN A 415 6.90 15.33 -14.39
C ASN A 415 6.29 16.36 -15.33
N LEU A 416 5.21 16.00 -16.02
CA LEU A 416 4.48 16.94 -16.89
C LEU A 416 3.78 18.04 -16.06
N ILE A 417 3.08 17.65 -14.99
CA ILE A 417 2.30 18.58 -14.14
C ILE A 417 3.22 19.47 -13.29
N TYR A 418 4.29 18.91 -12.73
CA TYR A 418 5.22 19.59 -11.82
C TYR A 418 6.52 20.00 -12.50
N ARG A 419 6.51 20.17 -13.85
CA ARG A 419 7.68 20.63 -14.60
C ARG A 419 8.11 22.00 -14.05
N LYS A 420 9.32 22.06 -13.51
CA LYS A 420 9.93 23.35 -13.20
C LYS A 420 10.03 24.13 -14.51
N PRO A 421 9.57 25.39 -14.58
CA PRO A 421 9.84 26.19 -15.76
C PRO A 421 11.34 26.16 -16.02
N ALA A 422 11.72 25.95 -17.29
CA ALA A 422 13.12 26.08 -17.66
C ALA A 422 13.64 27.41 -17.11
N PRO A 423 14.85 27.47 -16.54
CA PRO A 423 15.41 28.75 -16.11
C PRO A 423 15.34 29.67 -17.31
N VAL A 424 14.57 30.74 -17.18
CA VAL A 424 14.53 31.80 -18.20
C VAL A 424 15.97 32.29 -18.24
N ALA A 425 16.64 32.07 -19.37
CA ALA A 425 17.92 32.70 -19.63
C ALA A 425 17.67 34.20 -19.55
N VAL A 426 18.01 34.80 -18.41
CA VAL A 426 18.03 36.25 -18.29
C VAL A 426 19.16 36.69 -19.22
N ALA A 427 18.77 37.06 -20.45
CA ALA A 427 19.69 37.74 -21.33
C ALA A 427 20.14 38.99 -20.54
N THR A 428 21.33 38.92 -20.00
CA THR A 428 21.95 40.07 -19.39
C THR A 428 22.20 41.09 -20.50
N TYR A 429 21.28 42.02 -20.63
CA TYR A 429 21.47 43.17 -21.53
C TYR A 429 22.67 43.92 -21.01
N VAL A 430 23.85 43.67 -21.55
CA VAL A 430 25.03 44.47 -21.34
C VAL A 430 24.77 45.77 -22.09
N ARG A 431 24.43 46.81 -21.36
CA ARG A 431 24.34 48.16 -21.89
C ARG A 431 25.71 48.50 -22.52
N PRO A 432 25.80 48.85 -23.82
CA PRO A 432 27.06 49.33 -24.34
C PRO A 432 27.40 50.62 -23.61
N SER A 433 28.49 50.60 -22.85
CA SER A 433 29.06 51.83 -22.32
C SER A 433 29.57 52.61 -23.51
N LEU A 434 29.01 53.81 -23.70
CA LEU A 434 29.61 54.86 -24.47
C LEU A 434 30.97 55.21 -23.81
N LEU A 435 32.03 54.63 -24.29
CA LEU A 435 33.38 55.06 -24.03
C LEU A 435 34.03 55.39 -25.38
N GLU A 436 34.51 56.58 -25.41
CA GLU A 436 35.22 57.33 -26.41
C GLU A 436 36.22 56.52 -27.24
N ALA A 437 36.33 56.97 -28.44
CA ALA A 437 37.41 56.60 -29.35
C ALA A 437 38.78 56.94 -28.77
N ASP A 438 39.62 55.94 -28.72
CA ASP A 438 41.03 56.09 -29.10
C ASP A 438 41.63 54.71 -29.39
N GLY A 439 42.38 54.65 -30.47
CA GLY A 439 42.79 53.44 -31.12
C GLY A 439 43.73 52.51 -30.38
N GLU A 440 43.69 51.32 -30.72
CA GLU A 440 44.76 50.45 -31.21
C GLU A 440 44.36 48.97 -31.13
N HIS A 441 44.71 48.25 -32.14
CA HIS A 441 44.56 46.82 -32.33
C HIS A 441 44.99 45.96 -31.15
N THR A 442 44.13 45.02 -30.74
CA THR A 442 44.54 43.57 -30.69
C THR A 442 43.34 42.70 -30.38
N THR A 443 43.11 41.75 -31.24
CA THR A 443 42.22 40.57 -31.12
C THR A 443 42.62 39.71 -29.95
N LYS A 444 41.63 39.39 -29.08
CA LYS A 444 41.52 38.07 -28.45
C LYS A 444 40.12 37.89 -27.83
N THR A 445 39.36 37.01 -28.50
CA THR A 445 38.15 36.41 -28.04
C THR A 445 38.43 35.54 -26.81
N SER A 446 37.79 35.79 -25.68
CA SER A 446 37.54 34.75 -24.66
C SER A 446 36.22 34.99 -24.02
N LEU A 447 35.22 34.21 -24.49
CA LEU A 447 33.93 34.04 -23.85
C LEU A 447 34.16 33.09 -22.67
N ALA A 448 34.22 33.59 -21.45
CA ALA A 448 34.11 32.76 -20.27
C ALA A 448 32.73 33.05 -19.66
N ALA A 449 31.80 32.14 -19.95
CA ALA A 449 30.52 32.10 -19.25
C ALA A 449 30.72 31.40 -17.91
N GLU A 450 30.73 32.15 -16.84
CA GLU A 450 30.70 31.65 -15.49
C GLU A 450 29.25 31.26 -15.14
N ILE A 451 28.89 29.98 -15.39
CA ILE A 451 27.64 29.38 -14.92
C ILE A 451 27.90 28.93 -13.50
N LYS A 452 27.45 29.69 -12.51
CA LYS A 452 27.29 29.20 -11.14
C LYS A 452 26.10 28.25 -11.12
N SER A 453 26.34 26.96 -11.18
CA SER A 453 25.35 25.92 -10.96
C SER A 453 25.45 25.40 -9.53
N ASP A 454 24.54 25.83 -8.70
CA ASP A 454 24.34 25.21 -7.37
C ASP A 454 23.75 23.80 -7.43
N ASP A 455 23.46 23.28 -8.65
CA ASP A 455 22.89 21.95 -8.88
C ASP A 455 23.96 20.84 -9.11
N VAL A 456 25.26 21.17 -9.13
CA VAL A 456 26.33 20.14 -9.36
C VAL A 456 26.79 19.50 -8.05
N ALA A 457 26.53 20.11 -6.92
CA ALA A 457 26.94 19.56 -5.62
C ALA A 457 26.07 18.34 -5.20
N ASP A 458 24.77 18.32 -5.54
CA ASP A 458 23.89 17.22 -5.16
C ASP A 458 24.06 15.97 -6.04
N LYS A 459 24.41 16.12 -7.31
CA LYS A 459 24.67 14.96 -8.19
C LYS A 459 25.98 14.25 -7.91
N LYS A 460 27.02 14.98 -7.47
CA LYS A 460 28.30 14.34 -7.09
C LYS A 460 28.27 13.65 -5.74
N ALA A 461 27.31 13.95 -4.88
CA ALA A 461 27.11 13.25 -3.62
C ALA A 461 26.39 11.91 -3.81
N GLU A 462 25.51 11.79 -4.81
CA GLU A 462 24.83 10.53 -5.14
C GLU A 462 25.76 9.54 -5.89
N GLU A 463 26.59 10.02 -6.83
CA GLU A 463 27.51 9.13 -7.56
C GLU A 463 28.68 8.58 -6.72
N LYS A 464 29.02 9.23 -5.61
CA LYS A 464 30.07 8.75 -4.69
C LYS A 464 29.58 7.70 -3.70
N LYS A 465 28.26 7.56 -3.53
CA LYS A 465 27.65 6.53 -2.68
C LYS A 465 27.40 5.19 -3.39
N ASP A 466 27.44 5.18 -4.72
CA ASP A 466 27.26 3.95 -5.50
C ASP A 466 28.58 3.23 -5.82
N ARG A 467 29.73 3.74 -5.33
CA ARG A 467 31.07 3.15 -5.56
C ARG A 467 31.87 2.81 -4.30
N SER A 468 31.18 2.74 -3.14
CA SER A 468 31.84 2.24 -1.93
C SER A 468 31.08 1.09 -1.29
#